data_9d5b0cfc87ca8ac978b63d24d697b700
#
_entry.id   9d5b0cfc87ca8ac978b63d24d697b700
#
_cell.length_a   1.000
_cell.length_b   1.000
_cell.length_c   1.000
_cell.angle_alpha   90.00
_cell.angle_beta   90.00
_cell.angle_gamma   90.00
#
_symmetry.space_group_name_H-M   'P 1'
#
loop_
_entity.id
_entity.type
_entity.pdbx_description
1 polymer ?
#
loop_
_entity_poly.entity_id
_entity_poly.type
_entity_poly.pdbx_seq_one_letter_code
_entity_poly.pdbx_strand_id
1 'polypeptide(L)'
;HPDVEDFIKVKREDGRLRQFNLSLLITDEFIEAVKADDDWPLVFPLDPSLPESKEIDLEDSNKVIWKDWVKKEGYLTNEEGQVACKVYKTIPARKLWDLIMASTYDYAEPGFILIDKVNEMNNNWFDENIRATNPCGEQPLPEYGSCLLGSVNLTKFVKNPFSDEAQFDWETFREVVRVFTRMLDNVVEINGLPIDQQRDEIYRKRRHGMGFLGLGSTMTMLTMKYGSDESLEFTEKVSRELAVTGWRASLDLSKEKGPAPILKEDFDVTHEMLRKRPEMLDDGYVVGDKVKGSILHAKYSRYMQKIGQQDPELIEKLAKQGARFTHHSSIAPTGTISLSIGNNVSNGIEPSFAHHYFRNVIREKKKTKEKVDVYSFELLSYIDKINPKADINAEEGTENALPDYFITADDITPKQHV
;
A
#
# COMPACT_ATOMS: atom_id res chain seq x y z
N HIS A 1 -12.48 20.03 -1.35
CA HIS A 1 -13.84 20.06 -0.82
C HIS A 1 -14.06 21.31 0.05
N PRO A 2 -15.24 21.98 0.03
CA PRO A 2 -15.50 23.17 0.86
C PRO A 2 -15.28 22.94 2.35
N ASP A 3 -15.60 21.75 2.86
CA ASP A 3 -15.55 21.42 4.29
C ASP A 3 -14.18 20.85 4.74
N VAL A 4 -13.15 20.94 3.90
CA VAL A 4 -11.85 20.30 4.20
C VAL A 4 -11.20 20.84 5.47
N GLU A 5 -11.35 22.14 5.76
CA GLU A 5 -10.77 22.74 6.98
C GLU A 5 -11.44 22.18 8.25
N ASP A 6 -12.76 21.94 8.20
CA ASP A 6 -13.51 21.34 9.32
C ASP A 6 -13.18 19.86 9.48
N PHE A 7 -13.03 19.15 8.36
CA PHE A 7 -12.59 17.75 8.37
C PHE A 7 -11.21 17.57 9.00
N ILE A 8 -10.24 18.44 8.68
CA ILE A 8 -8.90 18.41 9.27
C ILE A 8 -8.95 18.59 10.80
N LYS A 9 -9.86 19.42 11.29
CA LYS A 9 -9.97 19.79 12.71
C LYS A 9 -10.87 18.87 13.53
N VAL A 10 -11.64 17.99 12.89
CA VAL A 10 -12.74 17.26 13.55
C VAL A 10 -12.32 16.44 14.76
N LYS A 11 -11.12 15.87 14.75
CA LYS A 11 -10.59 15.07 15.87
C LYS A 11 -9.95 15.89 16.99
N ARG A 12 -9.80 17.20 16.82
CA ARG A 12 -9.39 18.11 17.89
C ARG A 12 -10.50 18.29 18.94
N GLU A 13 -11.76 18.03 18.54
CA GLU A 13 -12.90 18.05 19.45
C GLU A 13 -13.09 16.69 20.12
N ASP A 14 -13.22 16.67 21.44
CA ASP A 14 -13.40 15.45 22.21
C ASP A 14 -14.66 14.68 21.79
N GLY A 15 -14.47 13.38 21.50
CA GLY A 15 -15.57 12.45 21.19
C GLY A 15 -16.02 12.41 19.73
N ARG A 16 -15.53 13.30 18.84
CA ARG A 16 -15.95 13.29 17.43
C ARG A 16 -15.11 12.33 16.59
N LEU A 17 -15.78 11.46 15.82
CA LEU A 17 -15.22 10.54 14.84
C LEU A 17 -14.04 9.68 15.33
N ARG A 18 -13.91 9.43 16.64
CA ARG A 18 -12.80 8.64 17.23
C ARG A 18 -12.73 7.19 16.71
N GLN A 19 -13.84 6.66 16.22
CA GLN A 19 -13.94 5.29 15.71
C GLN A 19 -13.47 5.15 14.25
N PHE A 20 -13.21 6.27 13.58
CA PHE A 20 -12.79 6.30 12.18
C PHE A 20 -11.35 6.77 12.06
N ASN A 21 -10.57 6.12 11.21
CA ASN A 21 -9.29 6.65 10.75
C ASN A 21 -9.57 7.61 9.60
N LEU A 22 -9.02 8.82 9.68
CA LEU A 22 -9.28 9.88 8.72
C LEU A 22 -8.04 10.13 7.86
N SER A 23 -8.23 10.25 6.55
CA SER A 23 -7.18 10.61 5.60
C SER A 23 -7.69 11.59 4.56
N LEU A 24 -6.80 12.46 4.10
CA LEU A 24 -7.04 13.37 2.99
C LEU A 24 -6.50 12.78 1.69
N LEU A 25 -7.25 12.92 0.61
CA LEU A 25 -6.79 12.60 -0.73
C LEU A 25 -6.02 13.80 -1.28
N ILE A 26 -4.71 13.72 -1.30
CA ILE A 26 -3.82 14.79 -1.77
C ILE A 26 -3.52 14.55 -3.25
N THR A 27 -3.83 15.55 -4.08
CA THR A 27 -3.57 15.53 -5.52
C THR A 27 -2.19 16.11 -5.85
N ASP A 28 -1.61 15.71 -6.97
CA ASP A 28 -0.36 16.30 -7.48
C ASP A 28 -0.53 17.80 -7.71
N GLU A 29 -1.68 18.23 -8.26
CA GLU A 29 -2.03 19.64 -8.49
C GLU A 29 -1.99 20.47 -7.19
N PHE A 30 -2.53 19.91 -6.08
CA PHE A 30 -2.44 20.58 -4.77
C PHE A 30 -1.00 20.70 -4.28
N ILE A 31 -0.18 19.69 -4.44
CA ILE A 31 1.24 19.73 -4.06
C ILE A 31 1.99 20.79 -4.87
N GLU A 32 1.73 20.91 -6.17
CA GLU A 32 2.36 21.95 -7.00
C GLU A 32 1.91 23.35 -6.56
N ALA A 33 0.60 23.55 -6.24
CA ALA A 33 0.12 24.81 -5.70
C ALA A 33 0.79 25.15 -4.35
N VAL A 34 1.01 24.16 -3.48
CA VAL A 34 1.75 24.34 -2.21
C VAL A 34 3.20 24.76 -2.46
N LYS A 35 3.90 24.16 -3.43
CA LYS A 35 5.28 24.50 -3.78
C LYS A 35 5.39 25.89 -4.40
N ALA A 36 4.44 26.26 -5.24
CA ALA A 36 4.38 27.56 -5.91
C ALA A 36 3.88 28.69 -5.02
N ASP A 37 3.38 28.38 -3.81
CA ASP A 37 2.71 29.32 -2.89
C ASP A 37 1.48 29.99 -3.51
N ASP A 38 0.74 29.24 -4.32
CA ASP A 38 -0.43 29.68 -5.04
C ASP A 38 -1.71 29.57 -4.20
N ASP A 39 -2.77 30.20 -4.68
CA ASP A 39 -4.11 30.05 -4.15
C ASP A 39 -4.73 28.71 -4.57
N TRP A 40 -5.51 28.11 -3.66
CA TRP A 40 -6.19 26.85 -3.87
C TRP A 40 -7.72 27.00 -3.77
N PRO A 41 -8.48 26.70 -4.83
CA PRO A 41 -9.93 26.75 -4.80
C PRO A 41 -10.50 25.52 -4.10
N LEU A 42 -11.40 25.74 -3.15
CA LEU A 42 -12.23 24.72 -2.55
C LEU A 42 -13.50 24.54 -3.38
N VAL A 43 -13.66 23.35 -3.96
CA VAL A 43 -14.67 23.09 -4.97
C VAL A 43 -15.55 21.88 -4.64
N PHE A 44 -16.75 21.85 -5.22
CA PHE A 44 -17.63 20.68 -5.19
C PHE A 44 -18.38 20.55 -6.52
N PRO A 45 -18.64 19.29 -6.99
CA PRO A 45 -19.34 19.04 -8.24
C PRO A 45 -20.72 19.72 -8.31
N LEU A 46 -21.04 20.22 -9.49
CA LEU A 46 -22.35 20.73 -9.82
C LEU A 46 -23.33 19.58 -10.06
N ASP A 47 -24.40 19.54 -9.26
CA ASP A 47 -25.53 18.66 -9.49
C ASP A 47 -26.50 19.35 -10.47
N PRO A 48 -26.67 18.81 -11.70
CA PRO A 48 -27.54 19.43 -12.72
C PRO A 48 -29.02 19.47 -12.32
N SER A 49 -29.43 18.73 -11.29
CA SER A 49 -30.79 18.76 -10.76
C SER A 49 -31.08 20.00 -9.92
N LEU A 50 -30.05 20.69 -9.41
CA LEU A 50 -30.19 21.86 -8.56
C LEU A 50 -30.41 23.13 -9.40
N PRO A 51 -31.28 24.05 -8.94
CA PRO A 51 -31.57 25.32 -9.67
C PRO A 51 -30.30 26.14 -9.93
N GLU A 52 -29.43 26.25 -8.96
CA GLU A 52 -28.17 27.01 -9.05
C GLU A 52 -27.23 26.54 -10.17
N SER A 53 -27.29 25.27 -10.53
CA SER A 53 -26.45 24.69 -11.60
C SER A 53 -26.90 25.13 -12.99
N LYS A 54 -28.16 25.62 -13.13
CA LYS A 54 -28.71 26.11 -14.39
C LYS A 54 -28.39 27.57 -14.62
N GLU A 55 -28.06 28.31 -13.56
CA GLU A 55 -27.83 29.77 -13.58
C GLU A 55 -26.33 30.11 -13.61
N ILE A 56 -25.48 29.15 -13.33
CA ILE A 56 -24.02 29.35 -13.27
C ILE A 56 -23.41 29.36 -14.68
N ASP A 57 -22.57 30.33 -14.95
CA ASP A 57 -21.78 30.38 -16.17
C ASP A 57 -20.61 29.36 -16.08
N LEU A 58 -20.65 28.34 -16.92
CA LEU A 58 -19.65 27.25 -16.96
C LEU A 58 -18.31 27.72 -17.57
N GLU A 59 -18.29 28.84 -18.28
CA GLU A 59 -17.09 29.44 -18.88
C GLU A 59 -16.35 30.38 -17.91
N ASP A 60 -16.99 30.76 -16.79
CA ASP A 60 -16.36 31.61 -15.78
C ASP A 60 -15.47 30.79 -14.85
N SER A 61 -14.17 30.78 -15.13
CA SER A 61 -13.18 30.07 -14.35
C SER A 61 -13.06 30.47 -12.86
N ASN A 62 -13.60 31.62 -12.49
CA ASN A 62 -13.67 32.02 -11.08
C ASN A 62 -14.84 31.34 -10.33
N LYS A 63 -15.82 30.83 -11.06
CA LYS A 63 -17.02 30.19 -10.50
C LYS A 63 -17.03 28.68 -10.70
N VAL A 64 -16.48 28.19 -11.81
CA VAL A 64 -16.48 26.78 -12.18
C VAL A 64 -15.11 26.34 -12.66
N ILE A 65 -14.66 25.20 -12.16
CA ILE A 65 -13.43 24.55 -12.58
C ILE A 65 -13.76 23.12 -13.00
N TRP A 66 -13.23 22.68 -14.14
CA TRP A 66 -13.34 21.31 -14.61
C TRP A 66 -12.24 20.47 -13.96
N LYS A 67 -12.62 19.37 -13.27
CA LYS A 67 -11.67 18.52 -12.57
C LYS A 67 -11.94 17.03 -12.78
N ASP A 68 -10.90 16.24 -12.73
CA ASP A 68 -11.02 14.81 -12.55
C ASP A 68 -11.58 14.52 -11.15
N TRP A 69 -12.86 14.15 -11.11
CA TRP A 69 -13.56 13.84 -9.88
C TRP A 69 -13.80 12.35 -9.75
N VAL A 70 -13.67 11.84 -8.54
CA VAL A 70 -13.67 10.40 -8.27
C VAL A 70 -15.03 9.76 -8.61
N LYS A 71 -16.14 10.42 -8.31
CA LYS A 71 -17.50 9.99 -8.67
C LYS A 71 -18.04 10.92 -9.74
N LYS A 72 -18.47 10.37 -10.87
CA LYS A 72 -18.96 11.15 -12.02
C LYS A 72 -20.46 11.04 -12.22
N GLU A 73 -21.09 9.94 -11.75
CA GLU A 73 -22.51 9.71 -11.93
C GLU A 73 -23.34 10.78 -11.19
N GLY A 74 -24.26 11.38 -11.92
CA GLY A 74 -25.16 12.41 -11.41
C GLY A 74 -24.59 13.83 -11.46
N TYR A 75 -23.37 14.02 -11.95
CA TYR A 75 -22.76 15.33 -12.12
C TYR A 75 -22.58 15.71 -13.60
N LEU A 76 -22.40 17.01 -13.86
CA LEU A 76 -22.16 17.52 -15.20
C LEU A 76 -20.72 17.20 -15.64
N THR A 77 -20.57 16.48 -16.76
CA THR A 77 -19.26 16.08 -17.29
C THR A 77 -19.05 16.63 -18.69
N ASN A 78 -17.79 16.96 -19.03
CA ASN A 78 -17.38 17.29 -20.41
C ASN A 78 -16.96 16.04 -21.20
N GLU A 79 -16.60 16.24 -22.47
CA GLU A 79 -16.16 15.15 -23.38
C GLU A 79 -14.88 14.46 -22.91
N GLU A 80 -14.04 15.17 -22.14
CA GLU A 80 -12.79 14.65 -21.57
C GLU A 80 -13.00 13.83 -20.29
N GLY A 81 -14.26 13.73 -19.82
CA GLY A 81 -14.65 13.01 -18.62
C GLY A 81 -14.37 13.77 -17.32
N GLN A 82 -14.10 15.05 -17.37
CA GLN A 82 -13.97 15.91 -16.20
C GLN A 82 -15.33 16.40 -15.71
N VAL A 83 -15.44 16.64 -14.40
CA VAL A 83 -16.66 17.12 -13.74
C VAL A 83 -16.60 18.63 -13.52
N ALA A 84 -17.68 19.34 -13.84
CA ALA A 84 -17.83 20.75 -13.53
C ALA A 84 -17.97 20.93 -12.01
N CYS A 85 -17.07 21.67 -11.40
CA CYS A 85 -17.03 21.93 -9.97
C CYS A 85 -17.20 23.42 -9.68
N LYS A 86 -18.19 23.75 -8.83
CA LYS A 86 -18.39 25.14 -8.35
C LYS A 86 -17.30 25.50 -7.34
N VAL A 87 -16.73 26.69 -7.48
CA VAL A 87 -15.80 27.27 -6.52
C VAL A 87 -16.59 27.90 -5.36
N TYR A 88 -16.36 27.41 -4.15
CA TYR A 88 -17.01 27.91 -2.92
C TYR A 88 -16.15 28.92 -2.18
N LYS A 89 -14.83 28.68 -2.17
CA LYS A 89 -13.87 29.49 -1.44
C LYS A 89 -12.48 29.29 -2.06
N THR A 90 -11.64 30.30 -2.00
CA THR A 90 -10.23 30.21 -2.37
C THR A 90 -9.38 30.54 -1.15
N ILE A 91 -8.36 29.75 -0.91
CA ILE A 91 -7.43 29.90 0.23
C ILE A 91 -5.99 29.68 -0.24
N PRO A 92 -4.96 30.28 0.40
CA PRO A 92 -3.56 29.93 0.09
C PRO A 92 -3.30 28.44 0.33
N ALA A 93 -2.77 27.74 -0.68
CA ALA A 93 -2.47 26.30 -0.60
C ALA A 93 -1.52 25.98 0.56
N ARG A 94 -0.48 26.81 0.77
CA ARG A 94 0.48 26.69 1.86
C ARG A 94 -0.23 26.72 3.22
N LYS A 95 -1.19 27.62 3.43
CA LYS A 95 -1.94 27.69 4.69
C LYS A 95 -2.73 26.42 4.98
N LEU A 96 -3.35 25.83 3.95
CA LEU A 96 -4.05 24.55 4.10
C LEU A 96 -3.10 23.42 4.42
N TRP A 97 -1.94 23.39 3.74
CA TRP A 97 -0.87 22.41 4.03
C TRP A 97 -0.37 22.51 5.47
N ASP A 98 -0.06 23.70 5.95
CA ASP A 98 0.40 23.93 7.33
C ASP A 98 -0.65 23.48 8.35
N LEU A 99 -1.93 23.68 8.08
CA LEU A 99 -3.03 23.21 8.92
C LEU A 99 -3.08 21.66 8.97
N ILE A 100 -2.88 21.00 7.83
CA ILE A 100 -2.80 19.54 7.75
C ILE A 100 -1.62 19.04 8.59
N MET A 101 -0.43 19.59 8.36
CA MET A 101 0.79 19.18 9.07
C MET A 101 0.69 19.38 10.56
N ALA A 102 0.20 20.53 11.03
CA ALA A 102 -0.01 20.80 12.44
C ALA A 102 -1.01 19.81 13.08
N SER A 103 -2.10 19.47 12.36
CA SER A 103 -3.09 18.53 12.86
C SER A 103 -2.53 17.12 12.96
N THR A 104 -1.82 16.68 11.92
CA THR A 104 -1.19 15.36 11.87
C THR A 104 -0.11 15.22 12.95
N TYR A 105 0.67 16.28 13.19
CA TYR A 105 1.70 16.28 14.24
C TYR A 105 1.08 16.16 15.64
N ASP A 106 0.03 16.96 15.92
CA ASP A 106 -0.57 17.03 17.27
C ASP A 106 -1.42 15.80 17.61
N TYR A 107 -2.12 15.22 16.62
CA TYR A 107 -3.17 14.22 16.82
C TYR A 107 -2.94 12.90 16.05
N ALA A 108 -1.84 12.76 15.32
CA ALA A 108 -1.56 11.67 14.37
C ALA A 108 -2.63 11.51 13.27
N GLU A 109 -3.54 12.47 13.11
CA GLU A 109 -4.62 12.48 12.12
C GLU A 109 -5.01 13.93 11.73
N PRO A 110 -5.48 14.15 10.48
CA PRO A 110 -5.68 13.15 9.44
C PRO A 110 -4.36 12.65 8.85
N GLY A 111 -4.35 11.40 8.38
CA GLY A 111 -3.33 10.92 7.45
C GLY A 111 -3.52 11.56 6.06
N PHE A 112 -2.61 11.30 5.13
CA PHE A 112 -2.78 11.74 3.73
C PHE A 112 -2.42 10.61 2.76
N ILE A 113 -3.12 10.60 1.63
CA ILE A 113 -2.96 9.61 0.57
C ILE A 113 -2.63 10.40 -0.70
N LEU A 114 -1.50 10.12 -1.33
CA LEU A 114 -1.12 10.70 -2.63
C LEU A 114 -1.95 10.02 -3.72
N ILE A 115 -3.20 10.47 -3.86
CA ILE A 115 -4.24 9.71 -4.57
C ILE A 115 -3.95 9.56 -6.06
N ASP A 116 -3.32 10.54 -6.69
CA ASP A 116 -2.99 10.46 -8.11
C ASP A 116 -1.92 9.41 -8.35
N LYS A 117 -0.89 9.33 -7.47
CA LYS A 117 0.14 8.29 -7.53
C LYS A 117 -0.44 6.89 -7.29
N VAL A 118 -1.38 6.77 -6.35
CA VAL A 118 -2.06 5.51 -6.07
C VAL A 118 -2.86 5.05 -7.29
N ASN A 119 -3.65 5.94 -7.90
CA ASN A 119 -4.43 5.60 -9.09
C ASN A 119 -3.55 5.39 -10.35
N GLU A 120 -2.44 6.11 -10.48
CA GLU A 120 -1.47 5.87 -11.56
C GLU A 120 -0.92 4.44 -11.52
N MET A 121 -0.62 3.92 -10.33
CA MET A 121 -0.07 2.58 -10.11
C MET A 121 -1.11 1.48 -9.97
N ASN A 122 -2.41 1.81 -9.94
CA ASN A 122 -3.48 0.83 -9.84
C ASN A 122 -3.52 -0.09 -11.06
N ASN A 123 -3.46 -1.41 -10.83
CA ASN A 123 -3.53 -2.40 -11.89
C ASN A 123 -4.88 -2.41 -12.64
N ASN A 124 -5.96 -2.05 -11.96
CA ASN A 124 -7.32 -1.94 -12.54
C ASN A 124 -7.66 -0.50 -12.96
N TRP A 125 -6.67 0.29 -13.36
CA TRP A 125 -6.76 1.70 -13.75
C TRP A 125 -7.86 1.98 -14.79
N PHE A 126 -8.27 0.97 -15.54
CA PHE A 126 -9.26 1.02 -16.63
C PHE A 126 -10.72 0.79 -16.16
N ASP A 127 -10.92 0.31 -14.92
CA ASP A 127 -12.24 -0.07 -14.39
C ASP A 127 -12.62 0.71 -13.13
N GLU A 128 -11.65 1.13 -12.34
CA GLU A 128 -11.89 1.68 -11.01
C GLU A 128 -11.02 2.91 -10.69
N ASN A 129 -11.49 3.71 -9.76
CA ASN A 129 -10.68 4.71 -9.07
C ASN A 129 -10.59 4.38 -7.58
N ILE A 130 -9.38 4.36 -7.05
CA ILE A 130 -9.13 4.22 -5.62
C ILE A 130 -9.55 5.50 -4.90
N ARG A 131 -10.25 5.37 -3.77
CA ARG A 131 -10.81 6.48 -2.99
C ARG A 131 -10.45 6.46 -1.53
N ALA A 132 -9.98 5.33 -1.03
CA ALA A 132 -9.66 5.11 0.36
C ALA A 132 -8.58 4.04 0.50
N THR A 133 -8.10 3.87 1.72
CA THR A 133 -7.28 2.73 2.12
C THR A 133 -7.94 2.04 3.32
N ASN A 134 -7.42 0.85 3.68
CA ASN A 134 -7.65 0.32 5.02
C ASN A 134 -6.99 1.22 6.08
N PRO A 135 -7.25 1.03 7.39
CA PRO A 135 -6.76 1.92 8.45
C PRO A 135 -5.23 2.13 8.47
N CYS A 136 -4.45 1.10 8.16
CA CYS A 136 -2.98 1.18 8.17
C CYS A 136 -2.37 1.68 6.85
N GLY A 137 -3.17 1.83 5.79
CA GLY A 137 -2.76 2.43 4.52
C GLY A 137 -2.12 1.48 3.49
N GLU A 138 -1.89 0.21 3.84
CA GLU A 138 -1.24 -0.75 2.96
C GLU A 138 -2.13 -1.31 1.85
N GLN A 139 -3.45 -1.10 1.94
CA GLN A 139 -4.44 -1.57 0.95
C GLN A 139 -5.24 -0.40 0.39
N PRO A 140 -4.79 0.26 -0.68
CA PRO A 140 -5.64 1.15 -1.46
C PRO A 140 -6.78 0.37 -2.13
N LEU A 141 -8.01 0.77 -1.87
CA LEU A 141 -9.20 0.02 -2.25
C LEU A 141 -10.23 0.90 -2.96
N PRO A 142 -10.96 0.34 -3.95
CA PRO A 142 -12.17 0.94 -4.51
C PRO A 142 -13.35 0.78 -3.54
N GLU A 143 -14.53 1.26 -3.94
CA GLU A 143 -15.77 1.00 -3.23
C GLU A 143 -16.00 -0.51 -3.10
N TYR A 144 -16.47 -0.94 -1.92
CA TYR A 144 -16.69 -2.34 -1.56
C TYR A 144 -15.45 -3.25 -1.62
N GLY A 145 -14.27 -2.68 -1.85
CA GLY A 145 -13.02 -3.44 -1.84
C GLY A 145 -12.76 -4.10 -0.49
N SER A 146 -12.18 -5.28 -0.51
CA SER A 146 -11.86 -6.06 0.68
C SER A 146 -10.38 -6.34 0.79
N CYS A 147 -9.88 -6.27 2.01
CA CYS A 147 -8.48 -6.53 2.36
C CYS A 147 -8.29 -8.02 2.63
N LEU A 148 -7.46 -8.68 1.82
CA LEU A 148 -7.03 -10.07 2.02
C LEU A 148 -5.53 -10.09 2.23
N LEU A 149 -5.09 -10.28 3.46
CA LEU A 149 -3.68 -10.20 3.84
C LEU A 149 -3.08 -11.53 4.25
N GLY A 150 -1.79 -11.67 3.97
CA GLY A 150 -0.95 -12.72 4.51
C GLY A 150 0.51 -12.30 4.44
N SER A 151 1.31 -12.64 5.47
CA SER A 151 2.69 -12.20 5.57
C SER A 151 3.63 -13.36 5.84
N VAL A 152 4.73 -13.41 5.11
CA VAL A 152 5.78 -14.43 5.21
C VAL A 152 6.82 -13.97 6.21
N ASN A 153 7.19 -14.82 7.18
CA ASN A 153 8.26 -14.53 8.14
C ASN A 153 9.63 -14.77 7.50
N LEU A 154 10.35 -13.70 7.15
CA LEU A 154 11.63 -13.76 6.45
C LEU A 154 12.74 -14.42 7.27
N THR A 155 12.71 -14.35 8.60
CA THR A 155 13.75 -14.95 9.46
C THR A 155 13.86 -16.47 9.31
N LYS A 156 12.84 -17.13 8.78
CA LYS A 156 12.81 -18.59 8.57
C LYS A 156 13.66 -19.06 7.38
N PHE A 157 14.11 -18.13 6.55
CA PHE A 157 14.94 -18.44 5.38
C PHE A 157 16.42 -18.13 5.59
N VAL A 158 16.83 -17.69 6.79
CA VAL A 158 18.23 -17.41 7.09
C VAL A 158 18.93 -18.71 7.50
N LYS A 159 20.00 -19.05 6.77
CA LYS A 159 20.94 -20.13 7.08
C LYS A 159 22.21 -19.54 7.68
N ASN A 160 22.86 -20.26 8.61
CA ASN A 160 24.09 -19.84 9.28
C ASN A 160 24.05 -18.40 9.83
N PRO A 161 23.01 -18.01 10.61
CA PRO A 161 22.85 -16.63 11.06
C PRO A 161 24.06 -16.15 11.87
N PHE A 162 24.35 -14.85 11.77
CA PHE A 162 25.39 -14.14 12.51
C PHE A 162 26.83 -14.62 12.22
N SER A 163 27.07 -15.11 11.01
CA SER A 163 28.40 -15.58 10.57
C SER A 163 28.73 -15.06 9.17
N ASP A 164 29.99 -15.16 8.77
CA ASP A 164 30.44 -14.82 7.41
C ASP A 164 29.80 -15.73 6.33
N GLU A 165 29.23 -16.87 6.74
CA GLU A 165 28.49 -17.78 5.86
C GLU A 165 26.99 -17.57 5.89
N ALA A 166 26.51 -16.49 6.53
CA ALA A 166 25.09 -16.18 6.61
C ALA A 166 24.50 -15.96 5.21
N GLN A 167 23.42 -16.64 4.91
CA GLN A 167 22.78 -16.56 3.60
C GLN A 167 21.26 -16.71 3.68
N PHE A 168 20.57 -16.13 2.69
CA PHE A 168 19.12 -16.24 2.57
C PHE A 168 18.75 -17.37 1.58
N ASP A 169 17.88 -18.27 1.99
CA ASP A 169 17.41 -19.40 1.18
C ASP A 169 16.34 -18.96 0.17
N TRP A 170 16.77 -18.45 -0.96
CA TRP A 170 15.89 -17.95 -2.03
C TRP A 170 15.01 -19.02 -2.65
N GLU A 171 15.46 -20.26 -2.70
CA GLU A 171 14.72 -21.37 -3.30
C GLU A 171 13.49 -21.70 -2.45
N THR A 172 13.71 -21.96 -1.16
CA THR A 172 12.61 -22.20 -0.20
C THR A 172 11.68 -20.99 -0.09
N PHE A 173 12.20 -19.76 -0.15
CA PHE A 173 11.38 -18.55 -0.15
C PHE A 173 10.41 -18.52 -1.35
N ARG A 174 10.90 -18.77 -2.58
CA ARG A 174 10.05 -18.83 -3.78
C ARG A 174 9.00 -19.93 -3.69
N GLU A 175 9.35 -21.09 -3.14
CA GLU A 175 8.41 -22.19 -2.95
C GLU A 175 7.28 -21.78 -1.98
N VAL A 176 7.62 -21.18 -0.84
CA VAL A 176 6.64 -20.67 0.12
C VAL A 176 5.75 -19.61 -0.50
N VAL A 177 6.30 -18.65 -1.24
CA VAL A 177 5.50 -17.62 -1.95
C VAL A 177 4.50 -18.27 -2.90
N ARG A 178 4.91 -19.29 -3.67
CA ARG A 178 4.01 -19.98 -4.61
C ARG A 178 2.88 -20.71 -3.91
N VAL A 179 3.16 -21.44 -2.85
CA VAL A 179 2.15 -22.15 -2.06
C VAL A 179 1.22 -21.16 -1.37
N PHE A 180 1.77 -20.09 -0.79
CA PHE A 180 0.98 -19.09 -0.08
C PHE A 180 0.10 -18.27 -1.04
N THR A 181 0.55 -18.00 -2.26
CA THR A 181 -0.26 -17.38 -3.32
C THR A 181 -1.51 -18.23 -3.60
N ARG A 182 -1.39 -19.55 -3.71
CA ARG A 182 -2.54 -20.45 -3.85
C ARG A 182 -3.46 -20.41 -2.64
N MET A 183 -2.89 -20.34 -1.43
CA MET A 183 -3.67 -20.25 -0.21
C MET A 183 -4.53 -18.98 -0.20
N LEU A 184 -3.96 -17.83 -0.54
CA LEU A 184 -4.70 -16.56 -0.64
C LEU A 184 -5.80 -16.63 -1.72
N ASP A 185 -5.53 -17.22 -2.88
CA ASP A 185 -6.55 -17.43 -3.92
C ASP A 185 -7.71 -18.30 -3.42
N ASN A 186 -7.43 -19.34 -2.64
CA ASN A 186 -8.47 -20.17 -2.03
C ASN A 186 -9.32 -19.39 -0.99
N VAL A 187 -8.70 -18.47 -0.24
CA VAL A 187 -9.45 -17.62 0.71
C VAL A 187 -10.46 -16.71 -0.02
N VAL A 188 -10.16 -16.25 -1.23
CA VAL A 188 -11.13 -15.52 -2.06
C VAL A 188 -12.38 -16.35 -2.32
N GLU A 189 -12.24 -17.67 -2.54
CA GLU A 189 -13.39 -18.56 -2.80
C GLU A 189 -14.26 -18.80 -1.58
N ILE A 190 -13.66 -18.90 -0.38
CA ILE A 190 -14.34 -19.35 0.84
C ILE A 190 -14.66 -18.23 1.82
N ASN A 191 -14.37 -16.97 1.46
CA ASN A 191 -14.65 -15.86 2.36
C ASN A 191 -16.15 -15.68 2.59
N GLY A 192 -16.51 -15.24 3.80
CA GLY A 192 -17.89 -15.03 4.23
C GLY A 192 -18.27 -13.55 4.31
N LEU A 193 -17.89 -12.73 3.34
CA LEU A 193 -18.22 -11.30 3.34
C LEU A 193 -19.74 -11.07 3.46
N PRO A 194 -20.18 -10.10 4.29
CA PRO A 194 -21.58 -10.01 4.71
C PRO A 194 -22.51 -9.43 3.65
N ILE A 195 -22.02 -8.64 2.70
CA ILE A 195 -22.82 -7.97 1.67
C ILE A 195 -22.43 -8.41 0.27
N ASP A 196 -23.42 -8.44 -0.64
CA ASP A 196 -23.25 -8.93 -2.00
C ASP A 196 -22.25 -8.13 -2.80
N GLN A 197 -22.27 -6.80 -2.70
CA GLN A 197 -21.35 -5.91 -3.40
C GLN A 197 -19.90 -6.20 -3.05
N GLN A 198 -19.59 -6.53 -1.78
CA GLN A 198 -18.22 -6.92 -1.40
C GLN A 198 -17.84 -8.27 -1.97
N ARG A 199 -18.78 -9.23 -1.98
CA ARG A 199 -18.54 -10.56 -2.57
C ARG A 199 -18.29 -10.45 -4.08
N ASP A 200 -19.10 -9.67 -4.78
CA ASP A 200 -18.96 -9.44 -6.21
C ASP A 200 -17.63 -8.76 -6.55
N GLU A 201 -17.26 -7.72 -5.80
CA GLU A 201 -16.01 -6.98 -5.99
C GLU A 201 -14.79 -7.87 -5.78
N ILE A 202 -14.71 -8.60 -4.67
CA ILE A 202 -13.56 -9.47 -4.40
C ILE A 202 -13.48 -10.64 -5.36
N TYR A 203 -14.61 -11.22 -5.77
CA TYR A 203 -14.64 -12.33 -6.72
C TYR A 203 -14.26 -11.89 -8.13
N ARG A 204 -14.78 -10.74 -8.58
CA ARG A 204 -14.51 -10.19 -9.93
C ARG A 204 -13.04 -9.85 -10.12
N LYS A 205 -12.38 -9.26 -9.11
CA LYS A 205 -11.01 -8.75 -9.19
C LYS A 205 -9.97 -9.64 -8.52
N ARG A 206 -10.34 -10.44 -7.53
CA ARG A 206 -9.50 -11.40 -6.81
C ARG A 206 -8.23 -10.78 -6.24
N ARG A 207 -8.37 -9.62 -5.61
CA ARG A 207 -7.26 -8.83 -5.05
C ARG A 207 -6.61 -9.56 -3.88
N HIS A 208 -5.29 -9.79 -3.94
CA HIS A 208 -4.46 -10.35 -2.88
C HIS A 208 -3.61 -9.28 -2.20
N GLY A 209 -3.13 -9.56 -1.01
CA GLY A 209 -2.22 -8.73 -0.23
C GLY A 209 -1.16 -9.59 0.47
N MET A 210 -0.25 -10.24 -0.26
CA MET A 210 0.88 -10.94 0.31
C MET A 210 1.99 -9.95 0.68
N GLY A 211 2.48 -10.05 1.90
CA GLY A 211 3.62 -9.29 2.38
C GLY A 211 4.60 -10.15 3.16
N PHE A 212 5.40 -9.51 3.96
CA PHE A 212 6.35 -10.19 4.83
C PHE A 212 6.49 -9.44 6.17
N LEU A 213 7.08 -10.11 7.15
CA LEU A 213 7.47 -9.58 8.45
C LEU A 213 8.90 -10.01 8.75
N GLY A 214 9.54 -9.32 9.68
CA GLY A 214 10.87 -9.67 10.14
C GLY A 214 11.99 -9.25 9.19
N LEU A 215 11.80 -8.23 8.36
CA LEU A 215 12.85 -7.74 7.46
C LEU A 215 14.06 -7.26 8.26
N GLY A 216 13.87 -6.37 9.24
CA GLY A 216 14.95 -5.87 10.09
C GLY A 216 15.66 -6.99 10.85
N SER A 217 14.90 -7.89 11.49
CA SER A 217 15.47 -9.08 12.16
C SER A 217 16.27 -9.96 11.20
N THR A 218 15.79 -10.13 9.96
CA THR A 218 16.49 -10.92 8.93
C THR A 218 17.82 -10.27 8.53
N MET A 219 17.83 -8.94 8.35
CA MET A 219 19.06 -8.20 8.07
C MET A 219 20.10 -8.39 9.18
N THR A 220 19.69 -8.21 10.45
CA THR A 220 20.56 -8.47 11.60
C THR A 220 21.11 -9.91 11.61
N MET A 221 20.27 -10.91 11.32
CA MET A 221 20.71 -12.31 11.23
C MET A 221 21.67 -12.58 10.05
N LEU A 222 21.58 -11.77 8.98
CA LEU A 222 22.49 -11.80 7.83
C LEU A 222 23.72 -10.90 8.02
N THR A 223 23.92 -10.32 9.20
CA THR A 223 24.99 -9.37 9.53
C THR A 223 24.95 -8.07 8.71
N MET A 224 23.78 -7.73 8.18
CA MET A 224 23.53 -6.49 7.43
C MET A 224 23.05 -5.38 8.35
N LYS A 225 23.61 -4.19 8.21
CA LYS A 225 23.16 -3.02 8.94
C LYS A 225 21.92 -2.43 8.26
N TYR A 226 20.79 -2.34 8.96
CA TYR A 226 19.57 -1.73 8.41
C TYR A 226 19.84 -0.30 7.95
N GLY A 227 19.41 0.05 6.72
CA GLY A 227 19.66 1.36 6.10
C GLY A 227 20.99 1.46 5.35
N SER A 228 21.80 0.39 5.30
CA SER A 228 22.98 0.32 4.43
C SER A 228 22.59 0.02 2.97
N ASP A 229 23.48 0.33 2.02
CA ASP A 229 23.27 0.02 0.60
C ASP A 229 23.01 -1.47 0.38
N GLU A 230 23.74 -2.35 1.07
CA GLU A 230 23.55 -3.80 1.02
C GLU A 230 22.13 -4.20 1.49
N SER A 231 21.63 -3.58 2.56
CA SER A 231 20.27 -3.82 3.06
C SER A 231 19.18 -3.35 2.10
N LEU A 232 19.42 -2.26 1.36
CA LEU A 232 18.52 -1.77 0.32
C LEU A 232 18.47 -2.74 -0.87
N GLU A 233 19.62 -3.22 -1.34
CA GLU A 233 19.72 -4.22 -2.40
C GLU A 233 19.02 -5.55 -2.00
N PHE A 234 19.21 -5.97 -0.76
CA PHE A 234 18.52 -7.14 -0.21
C PHE A 234 16.99 -6.94 -0.21
N THR A 235 16.52 -5.78 0.25
CA THR A 235 15.07 -5.44 0.29
C THR A 235 14.47 -5.42 -1.11
N GLU A 236 15.15 -4.80 -2.07
CA GLU A 236 14.74 -4.80 -3.47
C GLU A 236 14.62 -6.24 -4.00
N LYS A 237 15.61 -7.07 -3.72
CA LYS A 237 15.61 -8.47 -4.15
C LYS A 237 14.48 -9.28 -3.52
N VAL A 238 14.21 -9.12 -2.21
CA VAL A 238 13.06 -9.76 -1.55
C VAL A 238 11.75 -9.37 -2.21
N SER A 239 11.54 -8.07 -2.45
CA SER A 239 10.33 -7.54 -3.07
C SER A 239 10.16 -8.03 -4.50
N ARG A 240 11.24 -8.05 -5.29
CA ARG A 240 11.26 -8.56 -6.67
C ARG A 240 10.94 -10.05 -6.74
N GLU A 241 11.58 -10.86 -5.91
CA GLU A 241 11.37 -12.31 -5.88
C GLU A 241 9.94 -12.65 -5.46
N LEU A 242 9.39 -11.95 -4.46
CA LEU A 242 7.98 -12.09 -4.06
C LEU A 242 7.04 -11.76 -5.22
N ALA A 243 7.26 -10.63 -5.88
CA ALA A 243 6.40 -10.17 -6.96
C ALA A 243 6.44 -11.11 -8.18
N VAL A 244 7.63 -11.37 -8.73
CA VAL A 244 7.79 -12.22 -9.94
C VAL A 244 7.29 -13.64 -9.68
N THR A 245 7.63 -14.22 -8.52
CA THR A 245 7.16 -15.57 -8.16
C THR A 245 5.64 -15.61 -8.02
N GLY A 246 5.04 -14.59 -7.40
CA GLY A 246 3.59 -14.49 -7.25
C GLY A 246 2.87 -14.35 -8.60
N TRP A 247 3.38 -13.55 -9.53
CA TRP A 247 2.78 -13.42 -10.86
C TRP A 247 2.95 -14.67 -11.72
N ARG A 248 4.06 -15.39 -11.60
CA ARG A 248 4.22 -16.74 -12.22
C ARG A 248 3.21 -17.73 -11.64
N ALA A 249 3.03 -17.75 -10.31
CA ALA A 249 2.00 -18.56 -9.66
C ALA A 249 0.58 -18.15 -10.12
N SER A 250 0.33 -16.86 -10.34
CA SER A 250 -0.92 -16.35 -10.91
C SER A 250 -1.22 -16.92 -12.30
N LEU A 251 -0.19 -16.97 -13.16
CA LEU A 251 -0.31 -17.56 -14.49
C LEU A 251 -0.65 -19.05 -14.43
N ASP A 252 -0.02 -19.80 -13.53
CA ASP A 252 -0.30 -21.24 -13.36
C ASP A 252 -1.70 -21.48 -12.80
N LEU A 253 -2.11 -20.72 -11.79
CA LEU A 253 -3.47 -20.76 -11.24
C LEU A 253 -4.53 -20.35 -12.27
N SER A 254 -4.21 -19.40 -13.13
CA SER A 254 -5.10 -19.00 -14.23
C SER A 254 -5.29 -20.12 -15.26
N LYS A 255 -4.25 -20.92 -15.54
CA LYS A 255 -4.40 -22.14 -16.40
C LYS A 255 -5.31 -23.18 -15.75
N GLU A 256 -5.18 -23.36 -14.44
CA GLU A 256 -5.92 -24.37 -13.68
C GLU A 256 -7.39 -23.99 -13.44
N LYS A 257 -7.63 -22.73 -13.03
CA LYS A 257 -8.93 -22.26 -12.51
C LYS A 257 -9.57 -21.15 -13.35
N GLY A 258 -8.92 -20.69 -14.40
CA GLY A 258 -9.30 -19.51 -15.19
C GLY A 258 -8.79 -18.20 -14.59
N PRO A 259 -8.69 -17.14 -15.41
CA PRO A 259 -8.30 -15.82 -14.95
C PRO A 259 -9.38 -15.13 -14.11
N ALA A 260 -9.02 -14.04 -13.43
CA ALA A 260 -9.99 -13.18 -12.75
C ALA A 260 -11.09 -12.73 -13.73
N PRO A 261 -12.37 -12.70 -13.33
CA PRO A 261 -13.47 -12.36 -14.22
C PRO A 261 -13.29 -11.05 -15.00
N ILE A 262 -12.87 -9.97 -14.33
CA ILE A 262 -12.60 -8.66 -14.96
C ILE A 262 -11.61 -8.74 -16.13
N LEU A 263 -10.65 -9.65 -16.08
CA LEU A 263 -9.64 -9.80 -17.13
C LEU A 263 -10.13 -10.51 -18.38
N LYS A 264 -11.35 -11.09 -18.35
CA LYS A 264 -12.05 -11.66 -19.50
C LYS A 264 -12.97 -10.67 -20.18
N GLU A 265 -13.33 -9.59 -19.50
CA GLU A 265 -14.25 -8.57 -19.99
C GLU A 265 -13.57 -7.75 -21.10
N ASP A 266 -14.39 -7.23 -22.02
CA ASP A 266 -13.98 -6.28 -23.04
C ASP A 266 -14.38 -4.87 -22.62
N PHE A 267 -13.44 -3.94 -22.70
CA PHE A 267 -13.60 -2.54 -22.32
C PHE A 267 -13.54 -1.66 -23.58
N ASP A 268 -14.43 -0.66 -23.63
CA ASP A 268 -14.38 0.34 -24.68
C ASP A 268 -13.25 1.35 -24.38
N VAL A 269 -12.38 1.60 -25.33
CA VAL A 269 -11.32 2.60 -25.21
C VAL A 269 -11.95 3.99 -25.14
N THR A 270 -11.65 4.75 -24.11
CA THR A 270 -12.18 6.10 -23.88
C THR A 270 -11.09 7.16 -24.05
N HIS A 271 -11.49 8.42 -24.23
CA HIS A 271 -10.57 9.56 -24.21
C HIS A 271 -9.75 9.61 -22.89
N GLU A 272 -10.39 9.31 -21.76
CA GLU A 272 -9.72 9.23 -20.47
C GLU A 272 -8.61 8.15 -20.43
N MET A 273 -8.89 6.97 -20.98
CA MET A 273 -7.89 5.89 -21.05
C MET A 273 -6.69 6.28 -21.90
N LEU A 274 -6.90 6.88 -23.07
CA LEU A 274 -5.81 7.36 -23.94
C LEU A 274 -5.02 8.50 -23.30
N ARG A 275 -5.66 9.38 -22.53
CA ARG A 275 -4.98 10.42 -21.78
C ARG A 275 -4.11 9.83 -20.66
N LYS A 276 -4.61 8.84 -19.93
CA LYS A 276 -3.89 8.16 -18.83
C LYS A 276 -2.77 7.25 -19.35
N ARG A 277 -2.91 6.71 -20.55
CA ARG A 277 -1.98 5.75 -21.19
C ARG A 277 -1.78 6.09 -22.66
N PRO A 278 -1.05 7.19 -22.96
CA PRO A 278 -0.87 7.65 -24.33
C PRO A 278 -0.17 6.61 -25.24
N GLU A 279 0.62 5.71 -24.67
CA GLU A 279 1.23 4.59 -25.40
C GLU A 279 0.21 3.66 -26.09
N MET A 280 -1.06 3.66 -25.67
CA MET A 280 -2.12 2.95 -26.39
C MET A 280 -2.34 3.52 -27.80
N LEU A 281 -2.14 4.83 -28.00
CA LEU A 281 -2.20 5.46 -29.33
C LEU A 281 -1.08 4.96 -30.23
N ASP A 282 0.13 4.78 -29.67
CA ASP A 282 1.29 4.25 -30.41
C ASP A 282 1.05 2.80 -30.84
N ASP A 283 0.31 2.03 -30.05
CA ASP A 283 -0.13 0.67 -30.34
C ASP A 283 -1.35 0.61 -31.29
N GLY A 284 -1.86 1.77 -31.73
CA GLY A 284 -2.91 1.90 -32.74
C GLY A 284 -4.35 1.89 -32.22
N TYR A 285 -4.56 1.96 -30.90
CA TYR A 285 -5.92 2.05 -30.33
C TYR A 285 -6.52 3.45 -30.52
N VAL A 286 -7.80 3.46 -30.83
CA VAL A 286 -8.62 4.69 -30.93
C VAL A 286 -9.87 4.58 -30.04
N VAL A 287 -10.49 5.71 -29.76
CA VAL A 287 -11.73 5.76 -28.97
C VAL A 287 -12.81 4.90 -29.62
N GLY A 288 -13.45 4.04 -28.82
CA GLY A 288 -14.49 3.10 -29.28
C GLY A 288 -13.97 1.70 -29.63
N ASP A 289 -12.66 1.49 -29.73
CA ASP A 289 -12.11 0.15 -29.86
C ASP A 289 -12.40 -0.69 -28.60
N LYS A 290 -12.46 -2.02 -28.78
CA LYS A 290 -12.62 -2.96 -27.68
C LYS A 290 -11.30 -3.63 -27.32
N VAL A 291 -10.95 -3.59 -26.04
CA VAL A 291 -9.71 -4.17 -25.50
C VAL A 291 -10.04 -5.06 -24.31
N LYS A 292 -9.44 -6.26 -24.27
CA LYS A 292 -9.60 -7.16 -23.13
C LYS A 292 -8.95 -6.60 -21.86
N GLY A 293 -9.60 -6.79 -20.72
CA GLY A 293 -9.06 -6.45 -19.41
C GLY A 293 -7.69 -7.07 -19.16
N SER A 294 -7.41 -8.28 -19.67
CA SER A 294 -6.09 -8.92 -19.53
C SER A 294 -4.96 -8.14 -20.25
N ILE A 295 -5.25 -7.52 -21.39
CA ILE A 295 -4.30 -6.68 -22.12
C ILE A 295 -4.09 -5.37 -21.35
N LEU A 296 -5.19 -4.70 -20.95
CA LEU A 296 -5.14 -3.45 -20.21
C LEU A 296 -4.37 -3.62 -18.90
N HIS A 297 -4.60 -4.71 -18.18
CA HIS A 297 -3.92 -5.06 -16.96
C HIS A 297 -2.42 -5.33 -17.16
N ALA A 298 -2.08 -6.25 -18.07
CA ALA A 298 -0.71 -6.72 -18.20
C ALA A 298 0.21 -5.71 -18.91
N LYS A 299 -0.27 -5.05 -19.99
CA LYS A 299 0.57 -4.17 -20.82
C LYS A 299 0.54 -2.70 -20.41
N TYR A 300 -0.60 -2.21 -19.89
CA TYR A 300 -0.80 -0.78 -19.65
C TYR A 300 -0.90 -0.39 -18.15
N SER A 301 -0.85 -1.35 -17.22
CA SER A 301 -0.62 -1.02 -15.80
C SER A 301 0.84 -0.61 -15.59
N ARG A 302 1.06 0.54 -14.94
CA ARG A 302 2.42 1.03 -14.60
C ARG A 302 3.19 0.05 -13.73
N TYR A 303 2.51 -0.62 -12.80
CA TYR A 303 3.12 -1.65 -11.97
C TYR A 303 3.51 -2.88 -12.80
N MET A 304 2.62 -3.37 -13.66
CA MET A 304 2.92 -4.54 -14.51
C MET A 304 4.03 -4.26 -15.54
N GLN A 305 4.15 -3.02 -16.01
CA GLN A 305 5.27 -2.60 -16.85
C GLN A 305 6.62 -2.73 -16.11
N LYS A 306 6.67 -2.40 -14.81
CA LYS A 306 7.88 -2.64 -13.98
C LYS A 306 8.18 -4.15 -13.82
N ILE A 307 7.17 -4.97 -13.65
CA ILE A 307 7.35 -6.45 -13.66
C ILE A 307 7.88 -6.92 -15.02
N GLY A 308 7.39 -6.34 -16.11
CA GLY A 308 7.84 -6.64 -17.47
C GLY A 308 9.30 -6.31 -17.75
N GLN A 309 9.90 -5.35 -17.05
CA GLN A 309 11.34 -5.06 -17.12
C GLN A 309 12.18 -6.24 -16.55
N GLN A 310 11.62 -7.01 -15.63
CA GLN A 310 12.29 -8.18 -15.04
C GLN A 310 11.97 -9.48 -15.79
N ASP A 311 10.76 -9.61 -16.31
CA ASP A 311 10.27 -10.81 -17.01
C ASP A 311 9.30 -10.44 -18.13
N PRO A 312 9.79 -10.02 -19.32
CA PRO A 312 8.93 -9.63 -20.46
C PRO A 312 8.03 -10.77 -20.95
N GLU A 313 8.54 -12.01 -20.93
CA GLU A 313 7.78 -13.19 -21.38
C GLU A 313 6.57 -13.47 -20.50
N LEU A 314 6.70 -13.21 -19.18
CA LEU A 314 5.60 -13.34 -18.23
C LEU A 314 4.46 -12.37 -18.59
N ILE A 315 4.79 -11.11 -18.92
CA ILE A 315 3.78 -10.10 -19.29
C ILE A 315 3.03 -10.49 -20.56
N GLU A 316 3.71 -10.99 -21.58
CA GLU A 316 3.04 -11.45 -22.80
C GLU A 316 2.10 -12.64 -22.54
N LYS A 317 2.52 -13.57 -21.66
CA LYS A 317 1.67 -14.69 -21.26
C LYS A 317 0.45 -14.23 -20.47
N LEU A 318 0.62 -13.28 -19.52
CA LEU A 318 -0.47 -12.72 -18.74
C LEU A 318 -1.45 -11.91 -19.61
N ALA A 319 -0.95 -11.14 -20.58
CA ALA A 319 -1.80 -10.42 -21.53
C ALA A 319 -2.68 -11.36 -22.35
N LYS A 320 -2.12 -12.49 -22.82
CA LYS A 320 -2.82 -13.48 -23.64
C LYS A 320 -3.83 -14.31 -22.84
N GLN A 321 -3.47 -14.75 -21.66
CA GLN A 321 -4.24 -15.71 -20.85
C GLN A 321 -5.09 -15.04 -19.78
N GLY A 322 -4.66 -13.89 -19.26
CA GLY A 322 -5.16 -13.24 -18.04
C GLY A 322 -4.54 -13.82 -16.76
N ALA A 323 -4.33 -12.98 -15.78
CA ALA A 323 -3.88 -13.35 -14.45
C ALA A 323 -5.02 -13.95 -13.62
N ARG A 324 -4.71 -14.77 -12.61
CA ARG A 324 -5.70 -15.31 -11.66
C ARG A 324 -6.27 -14.24 -10.72
N PHE A 325 -5.50 -13.19 -10.45
CA PHE A 325 -5.84 -12.06 -9.58
C PHE A 325 -5.26 -10.77 -10.15
N THR A 326 -5.79 -9.62 -9.75
CA THR A 326 -5.37 -8.31 -10.31
C THR A 326 -4.32 -7.60 -9.47
N HIS A 327 -4.18 -7.92 -8.19
CA HIS A 327 -3.18 -7.40 -7.26
C HIS A 327 -2.63 -8.55 -6.43
N HIS A 328 -1.34 -8.50 -6.07
CA HIS A 328 -0.68 -9.60 -5.38
C HIS A 328 -0.11 -9.22 -4.02
N SER A 329 0.61 -8.11 -3.93
CA SER A 329 1.42 -7.78 -2.75
C SER A 329 0.89 -6.59 -1.96
N SER A 330 1.10 -6.65 -0.63
CA SER A 330 0.81 -5.57 0.30
C SER A 330 1.65 -5.76 1.55
N ILE A 331 2.32 -4.71 2.00
CA ILE A 331 3.15 -4.78 3.20
C ILE A 331 2.37 -4.27 4.40
N ALA A 332 1.78 -5.20 5.13
CA ALA A 332 1.06 -4.90 6.36
C ALA A 332 2.01 -4.61 7.54
N PRO A 333 1.57 -3.86 8.57
CA PRO A 333 2.38 -3.61 9.76
C PRO A 333 2.76 -4.85 10.55
N THR A 334 1.98 -5.93 10.49
CA THR A 334 2.22 -7.23 11.15
C THR A 334 2.39 -7.19 12.67
N GLY A 335 1.91 -6.14 13.35
CA GLY A 335 2.15 -5.90 14.76
C GLY A 335 1.79 -7.07 15.69
N THR A 336 0.64 -7.74 15.47
CA THR A 336 0.22 -8.87 16.28
C THR A 336 0.93 -10.15 15.89
N ILE A 337 1.07 -10.44 14.59
CA ILE A 337 1.67 -11.71 14.15
C ILE A 337 3.18 -11.76 14.34
N SER A 338 3.88 -10.62 14.33
CA SER A 338 5.30 -10.55 14.68
C SER A 338 5.56 -11.02 16.12
N LEU A 339 4.66 -10.69 17.03
CA LEU A 339 4.73 -11.12 18.44
C LEU A 339 4.30 -12.58 18.62
N SER A 340 3.16 -12.97 18.05
CA SER A 340 2.53 -14.28 18.34
C SER A 340 3.14 -15.44 17.55
N ILE A 341 3.41 -15.23 16.26
CA ILE A 341 3.94 -16.27 15.35
C ILE A 341 5.44 -16.08 15.11
N GLY A 342 5.89 -14.82 15.04
CA GLY A 342 7.28 -14.47 14.78
C GLY A 342 8.19 -14.51 16.00
N ASN A 343 7.66 -14.67 17.21
CA ASN A 343 8.39 -14.56 18.46
C ASN A 343 9.14 -13.22 18.58
N ASN A 344 8.41 -12.13 18.33
CA ASN A 344 8.91 -10.77 18.35
C ASN A 344 10.01 -10.44 17.32
N VAL A 345 9.83 -10.88 16.08
CA VAL A 345 10.59 -10.37 14.94
C VAL A 345 10.16 -8.93 14.62
N SER A 346 10.95 -8.20 13.86
CA SER A 346 10.61 -6.84 13.42
C SER A 346 9.29 -6.80 12.60
N ASN A 347 8.58 -5.68 12.68
CA ASN A 347 7.28 -5.50 12.04
C ASN A 347 7.44 -5.16 10.56
N GLY A 348 6.74 -5.86 9.67
CA GLY A 348 6.72 -5.54 8.25
C GLY A 348 8.12 -5.27 7.68
N ILE A 349 8.31 -4.05 7.21
CA ILE A 349 9.59 -3.54 6.68
C ILE A 349 10.41 -2.75 7.71
N GLU A 350 9.90 -2.58 8.93
CA GLU A 350 10.54 -1.76 9.95
C GLU A 350 11.82 -2.43 10.50
N PRO A 351 12.77 -1.64 11.04
CA PRO A 351 13.79 -2.19 11.92
C PRO A 351 13.15 -2.71 13.21
N SER A 352 13.88 -3.42 14.04
CA SER A 352 13.39 -3.79 15.36
C SER A 352 13.11 -2.53 16.20
N PHE A 353 11.95 -2.46 16.83
CA PHE A 353 11.57 -1.31 17.65
C PHE A 353 12.59 -1.08 18.76
N ALA A 354 12.89 -2.13 19.51
CA ALA A 354 13.94 -2.18 20.51
C ALA A 354 14.31 -3.65 20.74
N HIS A 355 15.56 -3.92 21.11
CA HIS A 355 16.00 -5.29 21.40
C HIS A 355 15.47 -5.80 22.76
N HIS A 356 15.13 -4.88 23.67
CA HIS A 356 14.44 -5.19 24.93
C HIS A 356 13.48 -4.05 25.30
N TYR A 357 12.26 -4.40 25.70
CA TYR A 357 11.29 -3.45 26.26
C TYR A 357 10.28 -4.15 27.17
N PHE A 358 9.49 -3.37 27.89
CA PHE A 358 8.45 -3.90 28.76
C PHE A 358 7.07 -3.76 28.13
N ARG A 359 6.26 -4.79 28.31
CA ARG A 359 4.86 -4.78 27.88
C ARG A 359 3.92 -5.02 29.02
N ASN A 360 2.84 -4.22 29.12
CA ASN A 360 1.76 -4.46 30.08
C ASN A 360 0.77 -5.47 29.49
N VAL A 361 0.65 -6.64 30.11
CA VAL A 361 -0.24 -7.72 29.70
C VAL A 361 -1.33 -7.92 30.73
N ILE A 362 -2.58 -8.07 30.28
CA ILE A 362 -3.71 -8.48 31.13
C ILE A 362 -3.91 -9.97 30.89
N ARG A 363 -3.60 -10.81 31.90
CA ARG A 363 -3.86 -12.25 31.81
C ARG A 363 -5.32 -12.54 32.09
N GLU A 364 -5.86 -13.61 31.47
CA GLU A 364 -7.21 -14.12 31.77
C GLU A 364 -7.41 -14.23 33.29
N LYS A 365 -8.57 -13.75 33.77
CA LYS A 365 -8.97 -13.75 35.18
C LYS A 365 -8.25 -12.79 36.13
N LYS A 366 -7.28 -11.96 35.67
CA LYS A 366 -6.67 -10.89 36.46
C LYS A 366 -7.12 -9.52 35.98
N LYS A 367 -7.58 -8.65 36.88
CA LYS A 367 -7.90 -7.23 36.56
C LYS A 367 -6.67 -6.31 36.55
N THR A 368 -5.51 -6.81 36.96
CA THR A 368 -4.27 -6.04 37.09
C THR A 368 -3.36 -6.29 35.88
N LYS A 369 -2.76 -5.22 35.37
CA LYS A 369 -1.70 -5.28 34.36
C LYS A 369 -0.44 -5.88 34.99
N GLU A 370 0.15 -6.86 34.31
CA GLU A 370 1.46 -7.41 34.63
C GLU A 370 2.49 -6.88 33.63
N LYS A 371 3.63 -6.40 34.15
CA LYS A 371 4.75 -5.94 33.30
C LYS A 371 5.60 -7.14 32.92
N VAL A 372 5.74 -7.38 31.61
CA VAL A 372 6.47 -8.53 31.04
C VAL A 372 7.62 -8.03 30.19
N ASP A 373 8.80 -8.64 30.34
CA ASP A 373 9.95 -8.40 29.49
C ASP A 373 9.70 -8.96 28.09
N VAL A 374 10.07 -8.21 27.07
CA VAL A 374 10.00 -8.62 25.67
C VAL A 374 11.36 -8.37 25.03
N TYR A 375 11.94 -9.41 24.48
CA TYR A 375 13.22 -9.36 23.77
C TYR A 375 12.98 -9.57 22.28
N SER A 376 13.80 -8.96 21.42
CA SER A 376 13.72 -9.20 19.98
C SER A 376 14.18 -10.63 19.65
N PHE A 377 13.58 -11.18 18.58
CA PHE A 377 13.88 -12.52 18.12
C PHE A 377 15.37 -12.72 17.79
N GLU A 378 15.95 -11.76 17.08
CA GLU A 378 17.36 -11.79 16.69
C GLU A 378 18.30 -11.72 17.89
N LEU A 379 17.96 -10.94 18.94
CA LEU A 379 18.76 -10.91 20.17
C LEU A 379 18.74 -12.26 20.89
N LEU A 380 17.55 -12.84 21.06
CA LEU A 380 17.44 -14.17 21.70
C LEU A 380 18.19 -15.24 20.88
N SER A 381 18.09 -15.16 19.55
CA SER A 381 18.82 -16.09 18.68
C SER A 381 20.32 -15.90 18.72
N TYR A 382 20.79 -14.65 18.86
CA TYR A 382 22.24 -14.36 19.01
C TYR A 382 22.78 -14.84 20.35
N ILE A 383 22.06 -14.62 21.44
CA ILE A 383 22.42 -15.11 22.78
C ILE A 383 22.49 -16.65 22.79
N ASP A 384 21.52 -17.31 22.17
CA ASP A 384 21.46 -18.78 22.13
C ASP A 384 22.59 -19.41 21.30
N LYS A 385 22.93 -18.81 20.16
CA LYS A 385 23.81 -19.43 19.18
C LYS A 385 25.25 -18.93 19.20
N ILE A 386 25.48 -17.67 19.57
CA ILE A 386 26.77 -16.98 19.36
C ILE A 386 27.38 -16.53 20.66
N ASN A 387 26.68 -15.68 21.44
CA ASN A 387 27.25 -15.10 22.66
C ASN A 387 26.25 -15.15 23.82
N PRO A 388 26.31 -16.17 24.67
CA PRO A 388 25.44 -16.29 25.84
C PRO A 388 25.57 -15.17 26.87
N LYS A 389 26.60 -14.33 26.77
CA LYS A 389 26.86 -13.20 27.67
C LYS A 389 26.48 -11.84 27.04
N ALA A 390 25.94 -11.84 25.84
CA ALA A 390 25.59 -10.60 25.16
C ALA A 390 24.59 -9.78 25.99
N ASP A 391 24.89 -8.48 26.14
CA ASP A 391 24.11 -7.53 26.92
C ASP A 391 23.88 -6.25 26.10
N ILE A 392 22.63 -5.85 25.99
CA ILE A 392 22.22 -4.61 25.28
C ILE A 392 22.78 -3.33 25.90
N ASN A 393 23.19 -3.39 27.18
CA ASN A 393 23.76 -2.25 27.91
C ASN A 393 25.28 -2.31 28.02
N ALA A 394 25.92 -3.30 27.40
CA ALA A 394 27.37 -3.42 27.43
C ALA A 394 28.04 -2.27 26.65
N GLU A 395 29.19 -1.81 27.16
CA GLU A 395 29.98 -0.80 26.48
C GLU A 395 30.54 -1.34 25.16
N GLU A 396 30.49 -0.51 24.12
CA GLU A 396 31.01 -0.83 22.80
C GLU A 396 32.49 -1.32 22.88
N GLY A 397 32.80 -2.38 22.15
CA GLY A 397 34.13 -2.99 22.12
C GLY A 397 34.41 -3.96 23.27
N THR A 398 33.46 -4.21 24.19
CA THR A 398 33.58 -5.27 25.21
C THR A 398 33.11 -6.62 24.68
N GLU A 399 33.51 -7.71 25.32
CA GLU A 399 33.14 -9.10 24.96
C GLU A 399 31.62 -9.31 24.92
N ASN A 400 30.87 -8.55 25.72
CA ASN A 400 29.42 -8.69 25.86
C ASN A 400 28.64 -7.71 24.98
N ALA A 401 29.32 -6.79 24.28
CA ALA A 401 28.65 -5.82 23.39
C ALA A 401 28.00 -6.51 22.20
N LEU A 402 26.85 -5.96 21.78
CA LEU A 402 26.24 -6.39 20.53
C LEU A 402 27.02 -5.83 19.33
N PRO A 403 27.13 -6.61 18.22
CA PRO A 403 27.70 -6.11 16.98
C PRO A 403 26.94 -4.89 16.43
N ASP A 404 27.60 -4.07 15.62
CA ASP A 404 27.09 -2.82 15.06
C ASP A 404 25.92 -2.97 14.07
N TYR A 405 25.65 -4.19 13.63
CA TYR A 405 24.47 -4.50 12.78
C TYR A 405 23.17 -4.75 13.61
N PHE A 406 23.24 -4.70 14.95
CA PHE A 406 22.04 -4.70 15.79
C PHE A 406 21.45 -3.29 15.84
N ILE A 407 20.61 -2.95 14.85
CA ILE A 407 20.00 -1.65 14.68
C ILE A 407 18.54 -1.67 15.15
N THR A 408 18.17 -0.64 15.92
CA THR A 408 16.80 -0.38 16.35
C THR A 408 16.22 0.87 15.67
N ALA A 409 14.93 1.12 15.87
CA ALA A 409 14.28 2.32 15.35
C ALA A 409 14.90 3.63 15.89
N ASP A 410 15.47 3.62 17.10
CA ASP A 410 16.11 4.79 17.70
C ASP A 410 17.47 5.13 17.06
N ASP A 411 18.09 4.19 16.36
CA ASP A 411 19.39 4.37 15.71
C ASP A 411 19.25 4.98 14.29
N ILE A 412 18.03 5.16 13.81
CA ILE A 412 17.74 5.58 12.42
C ILE A 412 17.00 6.91 12.42
N THR A 413 17.57 7.90 11.73
CA THR A 413 16.89 9.18 11.51
C THR A 413 15.73 9.03 10.54
N PRO A 414 14.70 9.90 10.59
CA PRO A 414 13.59 9.88 9.62
C PRO A 414 14.06 9.97 8.16
N LYS A 415 15.16 10.69 7.90
CA LYS A 415 15.75 10.80 6.55
C LYS A 415 16.36 9.49 6.05
N GLN A 416 16.95 8.70 6.95
CA GLN A 416 17.54 7.40 6.61
C GLN A 416 16.47 6.32 6.45
N HIS A 417 15.30 6.53 7.09
CA HIS A 417 14.18 5.62 6.99
C HIS A 417 13.41 5.77 5.66
N VAL A 418 13.37 6.96 5.07
CA VAL A 418 12.77 7.29 3.77
C VAL A 418 13.74 7.10 2.62
#